data_02b39b9df803c9d3b236325c183d4990
#
_entry.id   02b39b9df803c9d3b236325c183d4990
#
_cell.length_a   1.000
_cell.length_b   1.000
_cell.length_c   1.000
_cell.angle_alpha   90.00
_cell.angle_beta   90.00
_cell.angle_gamma   90.00
#
_symmetry.space_group_name_H-M   'P 1'
#
loop_
_entity.id
_entity.type
_entity.pdbx_description
1 polymer ?
#
loop_
_entity_poly.entity_id
_entity_poly.type
_entity_poly.pdbx_seq_one_letter_code
_entity_poly.pdbx_strand_id
1 'polypeptide(L)' 'MKKTKRCPKCGSQDVYKVEAVIGHTYGAGNVIPTGLLGTIKVNRYVCGTCGFCEEWIEQNELPMLKRKFPRAK' A
#
# COMPACT_ATOMS: atom_id res chain seq x y z
N MET A 1 2.59 -11.38 2.53
CA MET A 1 3.31 -10.72 3.63
C MET A 1 2.39 -10.10 4.65
N LYS A 2 1.30 -9.55 4.22
CA LYS A 2 0.37 -8.89 5.15
C LYS A 2 -0.16 -9.85 6.21
N LYS A 3 -0.55 -11.05 5.81
CA LYS A 3 -1.12 -12.02 6.73
C LYS A 3 -0.09 -12.98 7.29
N THR A 4 0.84 -13.40 6.46
CA THR A 4 1.80 -14.44 6.86
C THR A 4 3.00 -13.89 7.60
N LYS A 5 3.28 -12.60 7.43
CA LYS A 5 4.49 -11.96 7.98
C LYS A 5 5.75 -12.66 7.50
N ARG A 6 5.68 -13.21 6.30
CA ARG A 6 6.80 -13.93 5.71
C ARG A 6 6.87 -13.56 4.23
N CYS A 7 8.08 -13.37 3.74
CA CYS A 7 8.30 -13.01 2.35
C CYS A 7 8.04 -14.21 1.45
N PRO A 8 7.16 -14.07 0.44
CA PRO A 8 6.89 -15.18 -0.47
C PRO A 8 8.04 -15.46 -1.44
N LYS A 9 9.00 -14.55 -1.54
CA LYS A 9 10.11 -14.72 -2.48
C LYS A 9 11.31 -15.41 -1.85
N CYS A 10 11.66 -15.04 -0.63
CA CYS A 10 12.86 -15.60 0.00
C CYS A 10 12.55 -16.34 1.31
N GLY A 11 11.32 -16.27 1.79
CA GLY A 11 10.93 -16.97 3.00
C GLY A 11 11.34 -16.30 4.30
N SER A 12 11.92 -15.11 4.23
CA SER A 12 12.37 -14.41 5.42
C SER A 12 11.19 -13.91 6.24
N GLN A 13 11.36 -13.86 7.54
CA GLN A 13 10.39 -13.27 8.45
C GLN A 13 10.70 -11.82 8.78
N ASP A 14 11.72 -11.26 8.17
CA ASP A 14 12.14 -9.88 8.38
C ASP A 14 11.30 -8.95 7.53
N VAL A 15 10.03 -8.77 7.93
CA VAL A 15 9.05 -8.02 7.16
C VAL A 15 8.66 -6.76 7.90
N TYR A 16 8.69 -5.63 7.20
CA TYR A 16 8.38 -4.33 7.76
C TYR A 16 7.13 -3.75 7.12
N LYS A 17 6.30 -3.12 7.93
CA LYS A 17 5.12 -2.44 7.46
C LYS A 17 5.41 -0.94 7.39
N VAL A 18 5.22 -0.36 6.21
CA VAL A 18 5.36 1.08 6.00
C VAL A 18 3.98 1.63 5.75
N GLU A 19 3.44 2.35 6.71
CA GLU A 19 2.09 2.87 6.60
C GLU A 19 2.05 4.11 5.73
N ALA A 20 0.87 4.36 5.14
CA ALA A 20 0.66 5.53 4.32
C ALA A 20 0.83 6.80 5.14
N VAL A 21 1.45 7.79 4.54
CA VAL A 21 1.60 9.11 5.13
C VAL A 21 0.79 10.08 4.31
N ILE A 22 -0.07 10.86 4.97
CA ILE A 22 -0.98 11.76 4.28
C ILE A 22 -0.68 13.20 4.65
N GLY A 23 -0.85 14.07 3.66
CA GLY A 23 -0.96 15.49 3.93
C GLY A 23 0.30 16.21 4.24
N HIS A 24 1.42 15.70 3.82
CA HIS A 24 2.65 16.39 4.08
C HIS A 24 3.36 16.76 2.81
N THR A 25 4.23 17.70 2.96
CA THR A 25 5.10 18.17 1.93
C THR A 25 5.95 17.02 1.42
N TYR A 26 6.49 17.20 0.27
CA TYR A 26 7.39 16.24 -0.36
C TYR A 26 6.74 14.94 -0.73
N GLY A 27 5.53 15.07 -1.23
CA GLY A 27 4.93 13.88 -1.77
C GLY A 27 4.77 12.82 -0.73
N ALA A 28 3.78 12.96 0.07
CA ALA A 28 3.41 11.90 0.96
C ALA A 28 3.40 10.63 0.16
N GLY A 29 4.24 9.72 0.49
CA GLY A 29 4.33 8.48 -0.23
C GLY A 29 3.18 7.56 0.08
N ASN A 30 2.98 6.55 -0.74
CA ASN A 30 2.05 5.47 -0.48
C ASN A 30 0.59 5.91 -0.47
N VAL A 31 0.21 6.80 -1.39
CA VAL A 31 -1.19 7.17 -1.53
C VAL A 31 -1.56 7.20 -3.00
N ILE A 32 -2.84 6.96 -3.26
CA ILE A 32 -3.40 7.08 -4.59
C ILE A 32 -4.30 8.30 -4.58
N PRO A 33 -4.00 9.33 -5.36
CA PRO A 33 -4.84 10.53 -5.39
C PRO A 33 -6.16 10.24 -6.06
N THR A 34 -7.26 10.75 -5.49
CA THR A 34 -8.59 10.54 -6.04
C THR A 34 -9.29 11.85 -6.38
N GLY A 35 -8.57 12.95 -6.36
CA GLY A 35 -9.13 14.26 -6.64
C GLY A 35 -8.63 15.28 -5.65
N LEU A 36 -9.31 16.42 -5.61
CA LEU A 36 -8.85 17.53 -4.80
C LEU A 36 -8.86 17.23 -3.31
N LEU A 37 -9.84 16.47 -2.86
CA LEU A 37 -10.03 16.27 -1.44
C LEU A 37 -9.89 14.82 -1.00
N GLY A 38 -9.51 13.94 -1.89
CA GLY A 38 -9.48 12.53 -1.55
C GLY A 38 -8.17 11.86 -1.86
N THR A 39 -7.80 10.94 -1.01
CA THR A 39 -6.67 10.05 -1.26
C THR A 39 -7.03 8.67 -0.73
N ILE A 40 -6.43 7.66 -1.33
CA ILE A 40 -6.54 6.30 -0.85
C ILE A 40 -5.21 5.93 -0.25
N LYS A 41 -5.23 5.49 1.00
CA LYS A 41 -4.01 5.10 1.70
C LYS A 41 -3.51 3.76 1.21
N VAL A 42 -2.22 3.68 0.97
CA VAL A 42 -1.58 2.45 0.53
C VAL A 42 -0.54 2.06 1.56
N ASN A 43 -0.71 0.89 2.16
CA ASN A 43 0.25 0.37 3.10
C ASN A 43 1.19 -0.57 2.37
N ARG A 44 2.46 -0.51 2.71
CA ARG A 44 3.48 -1.28 2.02
C ARG A 44 4.16 -2.23 2.99
N TYR A 45 4.32 -3.46 2.57
CA TYR A 45 5.04 -4.47 3.35
C TYR A 45 6.32 -4.80 2.61
N VAL A 46 7.44 -4.65 3.29
CA VAL A 46 8.76 -4.77 2.65
C VAL A 46 9.57 -5.84 3.36
N CYS A 47 10.15 -6.73 2.56
CA CYS A 47 11.09 -7.71 3.10
C CYS A 47 12.44 -7.05 3.30
N GLY A 48 12.94 -7.09 4.54
CA GLY A 48 14.23 -6.50 4.85
C GLY A 48 15.41 -7.32 4.36
N THR A 49 15.16 -8.52 3.87
CA THR A 49 16.23 -9.38 3.39
C THR A 49 16.46 -9.26 1.90
N CYS A 50 15.39 -9.35 1.10
CA CYS A 50 15.54 -9.33 -0.35
C CYS A 50 14.93 -8.11 -1.02
N GLY A 51 14.19 -7.29 -0.28
CA GLY A 51 13.60 -6.06 -0.83
C GLY A 51 12.27 -6.24 -1.54
N PHE A 52 11.71 -7.43 -1.54
CA PHE A 52 10.40 -7.64 -2.14
C PHE A 52 9.35 -6.81 -1.38
N CYS A 53 8.42 -6.24 -2.12
CA CYS A 53 7.50 -5.27 -1.56
C CYS A 53 6.09 -5.55 -2.06
N GLU A 54 5.10 -5.50 -1.17
CA GLU A 54 3.70 -5.62 -1.51
C GLU A 54 2.96 -4.38 -1.05
N GLU A 55 1.97 -3.95 -1.83
CA GLU A 55 1.15 -2.80 -1.48
C GLU A 55 -0.28 -3.25 -1.27
N TRP A 56 -0.88 -2.78 -0.19
CA TRP A 56 -2.24 -3.13 0.18
C TRP A 56 -3.04 -1.90 0.53
N ILE A 57 -4.30 -1.88 0.07
CA ILE A 57 -5.23 -0.80 0.36
C ILE A 57 -6.15 -1.25 1.48
N GLU A 58 -6.51 -0.32 2.37
CA GLU A 58 -7.44 -0.62 3.43
C GLU A 58 -8.79 -1.02 2.87
N GLN A 59 -9.44 -1.99 3.51
CA GLN A 59 -10.72 -2.52 3.04
C GLN A 59 -11.77 -1.43 2.91
N ASN A 60 -11.79 -0.48 3.85
CA ASN A 60 -12.80 0.56 3.85
C ASN A 60 -12.60 1.59 2.75
N GLU A 61 -11.49 1.54 2.04
CA GLU A 61 -11.23 2.47 0.95
C GLU A 61 -11.46 1.86 -0.43
N LEU A 62 -11.74 0.57 -0.48
CA LEU A 62 -12.01 -0.10 -1.76
C LEU A 62 -13.23 0.45 -2.50
N PRO A 63 -14.34 0.80 -1.82
CA PRO A 63 -15.46 1.38 -2.54
C PRO A 63 -15.11 2.68 -3.27
N MET A 64 -14.26 3.51 -2.68
CA MET A 64 -13.83 4.74 -3.33
C MET A 64 -12.98 4.44 -4.54
N LEU A 65 -12.11 3.44 -4.44
CA LEU A 65 -11.29 3.04 -5.57
C LEU A 65 -12.17 2.63 -6.76
N LYS A 66 -13.20 1.84 -6.49
CA LYS A 66 -14.09 1.35 -7.55
C LYS A 66 -14.89 2.46 -8.21
N ARG A 67 -15.19 3.51 -7.47
CA ARG A 67 -15.93 4.64 -8.02
C ARG A 67 -15.06 5.57 -8.87
N LYS A 68 -13.79 5.67 -8.51
CA LYS A 68 -12.91 6.65 -9.16
C LYS A 68 -12.13 6.12 -10.34
N PHE A 69 -11.91 4.81 -10.40
CA PHE A 69 -11.07 4.23 -11.42
C PHE A 69 -11.77 3.12 -12.16
N PRO A 70 -11.49 2.97 -13.47
CA PRO A 70 -12.06 1.86 -14.22
C PRO A 70 -11.35 0.56 -13.91
N ARG A 71 -12.04 -0.54 -14.20
CA ARG A 71 -11.39 -1.84 -14.06
C ARG A 71 -10.26 -1.96 -15.07
N ALA A 72 -9.21 -2.62 -14.64
CA ALA A 72 -8.13 -2.98 -15.56
C ALA A 72 -8.65 -4.02 -16.54
N LYS A 73 -8.21 -3.93 -17.77
CA LYS A 73 -8.61 -4.86 -18.81
C LYS A 73 -7.50 -5.78 -19.22
#